data_0fa84cdad7f62877958c5cd9a7fab5df
#
_entry.id   0fa84cdad7f62877958c5cd9a7fab5df
#
_cell.length_a   1.000
_cell.length_b   1.000
_cell.length_c   1.000
_cell.angle_alpha   90.00
_cell.angle_beta   90.00
_cell.angle_gamma   90.00
#
_symmetry.space_group_name_H-M   'P 1'
#
loop_
_entity.id
_entity.type
_entity.pdbx_description
1 polymer ?
#
loop_
_entity_poly.entity_id
_entity_poly.type
_entity_poly.pdbx_seq_one_letter_code
_entity_poly.pdbx_strand_id
1 'polypeptide(L)'
;MFNIRNGDYMLRKLENEIVKECAPTLAGIKMANLFNYRFISEDEFNSEIKTANMNLNEKGVYIEVLRKTDMSSLIYVYRPSMLFKAVNNDDVWNILSSYGYIERSIQACINTLKERLMTQPCFPHEIGLFLGYPVEDVKEFIFNKGQNCKCCGVWKVYYNEQESVRTFARFKKCSEVYQKVFI
;
A
#
# COMPACT_ATOMS: atom_id res chain seq x y z
N MET A 1 -8.87 0.62 -16.16
CA MET A 1 -8.80 1.75 -17.08
C MET A 1 -9.84 2.75 -16.61
N PHE A 2 -9.42 3.92 -16.15
CA PHE A 2 -10.36 4.98 -15.75
C PHE A 2 -11.15 5.39 -17.00
N ASN A 3 -12.48 5.45 -16.90
CA ASN A 3 -13.33 5.81 -18.05
C ASN A 3 -13.34 7.34 -18.18
N ILE A 4 -12.46 7.88 -19.01
CA ILE A 4 -12.36 9.33 -19.26
C ILE A 4 -13.49 9.70 -20.22
N ARG A 5 -14.62 10.16 -19.70
CA ARG A 5 -15.60 10.89 -20.51
C ARG A 5 -15.17 12.35 -20.57
N ASN A 6 -15.04 12.89 -21.78
CA ASN A 6 -14.76 14.28 -22.07
C ASN A 6 -15.74 15.20 -21.31
N GLY A 7 -15.25 15.95 -20.34
CA GLY A 7 -16.03 16.97 -19.63
C GLY A 7 -15.52 17.34 -18.22
N ASP A 8 -14.85 16.45 -17.51
CA ASP A 8 -14.41 16.68 -16.13
C ASP A 8 -12.88 16.73 -16.02
N TYR A 9 -12.25 17.66 -16.72
CA TYR A 9 -10.79 17.89 -16.66
C TYR A 9 -10.33 18.65 -15.41
N MET A 10 -11.25 19.00 -14.53
CA MET A 10 -10.88 19.57 -13.22
C MET A 10 -11.12 18.55 -12.12
N LEU A 11 -10.10 17.69 -11.92
CA LEU A 11 -9.67 17.29 -10.58
C LEU A 11 -10.44 16.17 -9.88
N ARG A 12 -10.06 15.01 -10.19
CA ARG A 12 -10.00 13.98 -9.16
C ARG A 12 -8.57 13.93 -8.64
N LYS A 13 -8.24 14.85 -7.74
CA LYS A 13 -6.90 15.03 -7.19
C LYS A 13 -6.38 13.73 -6.57
N LEU A 14 -7.24 12.99 -5.88
CA LEU A 14 -6.91 11.69 -5.30
C LEU A 14 -6.61 10.63 -6.37
N GLU A 15 -7.37 10.55 -7.46
CA GLU A 15 -7.12 9.56 -8.53
C GLU A 15 -5.77 9.79 -9.20
N ASN A 16 -5.36 11.04 -9.41
CA ASN A 16 -4.04 11.36 -9.94
C ASN A 16 -2.91 10.95 -8.98
N GLU A 17 -3.07 11.20 -7.67
CA GLU A 17 -2.11 10.72 -6.68
C GLU A 17 -2.07 9.18 -6.61
N ILE A 18 -3.21 8.51 -6.73
CA ILE A 18 -3.25 7.04 -6.81
C ILE A 18 -2.49 6.53 -8.04
N VAL A 19 -2.66 7.14 -9.20
CA VAL A 19 -1.89 6.77 -10.40
C VAL A 19 -0.40 6.96 -10.18
N LYS A 20 -0.01 8.08 -9.61
CA LYS A 20 1.39 8.45 -9.35
C LYS A 20 2.05 7.50 -8.34
N GLU A 21 1.41 7.28 -7.19
CA GLU A 21 1.98 6.55 -6.05
C GLU A 21 1.75 5.03 -6.14
N CYS A 22 0.68 4.59 -6.82
CA CYS A 22 0.22 3.21 -6.77
C CYS A 22 0.24 2.47 -8.12
N ALA A 23 0.89 3.00 -9.15
CA ALA A 23 0.94 2.39 -10.48
C ALA A 23 1.28 0.88 -10.47
N PRO A 24 2.29 0.39 -9.71
CA PRO A 24 2.58 -1.04 -9.65
C PRO A 24 1.42 -1.88 -9.05
N THR A 25 0.68 -1.33 -8.08
CA THR A 25 -0.51 -1.98 -7.52
C THR A 25 -1.66 -1.96 -8.51
N LEU A 26 -1.89 -0.84 -9.21
CA LEU A 26 -2.89 -0.75 -10.28
C LEU A 26 -2.62 -1.73 -11.41
N ALA A 27 -1.35 -1.90 -11.78
CA ALA A 27 -0.91 -2.87 -12.80
C ALA A 27 -0.92 -4.33 -12.34
N GLY A 28 -1.18 -4.63 -11.06
CA GLY A 28 -1.21 -5.99 -10.53
C GLY A 28 0.17 -6.63 -10.31
N ILE A 29 1.25 -5.85 -10.35
CA ILE A 29 2.62 -6.35 -10.13
C ILE A 29 3.14 -6.12 -8.72
N LYS A 30 2.38 -5.39 -7.88
CA LYS A 30 2.63 -5.18 -6.46
C LYS A 30 1.34 -5.37 -5.67
N MET A 31 1.44 -5.90 -4.46
CA MET A 31 0.29 -6.17 -3.62
C MET A 31 -0.40 -4.90 -3.16
N ALA A 32 0.37 -3.95 -2.66
CA ALA A 32 -0.18 -2.69 -2.13
C ALA A 32 0.83 -1.55 -2.14
N ASN A 33 0.29 -0.33 -2.08
CA ASN A 33 1.03 0.90 -1.85
C ASN A 33 0.40 1.68 -0.69
N LEU A 34 1.23 2.49 -0.06
CA LEU A 34 0.86 3.35 1.06
C LEU A 34 1.41 4.75 0.80
N PHE A 35 0.56 5.78 0.95
CA PHE A 35 0.98 7.16 0.79
C PHE A 35 0.17 8.11 1.67
N ASN A 36 0.72 9.29 1.98
CA ASN A 36 0.00 10.35 2.65
C ASN A 36 -0.69 11.25 1.63
N TYR A 37 -1.98 11.47 1.82
CA TYR A 37 -2.79 12.37 1.02
C TYR A 37 -3.22 13.57 1.86
N ARG A 38 -3.07 14.79 1.32
CA ARG A 38 -3.55 16.02 1.95
C ARG A 38 -4.82 16.48 1.27
N PHE A 39 -5.81 16.86 2.07
CA PHE A 39 -7.09 17.38 1.62
C PHE A 39 -7.43 18.68 2.36
N ILE A 40 -8.36 19.47 1.82
CA ILE A 40 -8.81 20.74 2.40
C ILE A 40 -10.20 20.56 3.03
N SER A 41 -11.05 19.77 2.38
CA SER A 41 -12.42 19.49 2.81
C SER A 41 -12.59 17.99 3.09
N GLU A 42 -13.16 17.67 4.24
CA GLU A 42 -13.46 16.30 4.63
C GLU A 42 -14.56 15.67 3.76
N ASP A 43 -15.58 16.46 3.42
CA ASP A 43 -16.68 15.98 2.58
C ASP A 43 -16.21 15.68 1.17
N GLU A 44 -15.36 16.54 0.61
CA GLU A 44 -14.74 16.33 -0.70
C GLU A 44 -13.86 15.08 -0.67
N PHE A 45 -13.00 14.94 0.33
CA PHE A 45 -12.16 13.76 0.51
C PHE A 45 -12.96 12.45 0.60
N ASN A 46 -14.02 12.43 1.41
CA ASN A 46 -14.88 11.26 1.53
C ASN A 46 -15.58 10.90 0.20
N SER A 47 -15.99 11.92 -0.56
CA SER A 47 -16.56 11.75 -1.90
C SER A 47 -15.54 11.21 -2.90
N GLU A 48 -14.29 11.72 -2.87
CA GLU A 48 -13.18 11.23 -3.71
C GLU A 48 -12.86 9.75 -3.41
N ILE A 49 -12.74 9.37 -2.13
CA ILE A 49 -12.48 7.98 -1.69
C ILE A 49 -13.61 7.06 -2.18
N LYS A 50 -14.86 7.45 -1.99
CA LYS A 50 -16.03 6.67 -2.43
C LYS A 50 -15.99 6.45 -3.94
N THR A 51 -15.77 7.51 -4.71
CA THR A 51 -15.74 7.45 -6.17
C THR A 51 -14.56 6.61 -6.66
N ALA A 52 -13.38 6.80 -6.10
CA ALA A 52 -12.20 6.02 -6.46
C ALA A 52 -12.40 4.52 -6.17
N ASN A 53 -13.00 4.17 -5.01
CA ASN A 53 -13.34 2.78 -4.72
C ASN A 53 -14.35 2.20 -5.72
N MET A 54 -15.41 2.93 -6.07
CA MET A 54 -16.38 2.48 -7.08
C MET A 54 -15.69 2.15 -8.41
N ASN A 55 -14.74 2.96 -8.85
CA ASN A 55 -14.01 2.78 -10.10
C ASN A 55 -12.96 1.65 -10.06
N LEU A 56 -12.39 1.38 -8.89
CA LEU A 56 -11.26 0.46 -8.73
C LEU A 56 -11.66 -0.93 -8.23
N ASN A 57 -12.73 -1.06 -7.44
CA ASN A 57 -13.14 -2.33 -6.84
C ASN A 57 -13.46 -3.39 -7.91
N GLU A 58 -14.12 -3.01 -9.01
CA GLU A 58 -14.38 -3.90 -10.14
C GLU A 58 -13.09 -4.41 -10.81
N LYS A 59 -11.96 -3.69 -10.63
CA LYS A 59 -10.64 -4.05 -11.13
C LYS A 59 -9.80 -4.81 -10.09
N GLY A 60 -10.43 -5.18 -8.97
CA GLY A 60 -9.79 -5.90 -7.87
C GLY A 60 -8.76 -5.06 -7.10
N VAL A 61 -8.94 -3.73 -7.07
CA VAL A 61 -8.14 -2.79 -6.27
C VAL A 61 -9.05 -2.07 -5.29
N TYR A 62 -8.62 -1.96 -4.03
CA TYR A 62 -9.39 -1.39 -2.94
C TYR A 62 -8.57 -0.31 -2.25
N ILE A 63 -9.26 0.67 -1.69
CA ILE A 63 -8.67 1.79 -0.96
C ILE A 63 -9.19 1.76 0.46
N GLU A 64 -8.27 1.79 1.43
CA GLU A 64 -8.55 1.94 2.85
C GLU A 64 -7.84 3.17 3.42
N VAL A 65 -8.55 3.92 4.23
CA VAL A 65 -7.96 4.98 5.06
C VAL A 65 -7.49 4.34 6.36
N LEU A 66 -6.17 4.23 6.53
CA LEU A 66 -5.59 3.60 7.72
C LEU A 66 -5.51 4.55 8.91
N ARG A 67 -5.19 5.82 8.67
CA ARG A 67 -5.14 6.88 9.68
C ARG A 67 -5.55 8.20 9.06
N LYS A 68 -6.26 9.02 9.81
CA LYS A 68 -6.73 10.34 9.39
C LYS A 68 -6.40 11.37 10.45
N THR A 69 -6.00 12.56 10.01
CA THR A 69 -5.86 13.79 10.79
C THR A 69 -6.77 14.86 10.18
N ASP A 70 -6.79 16.07 10.72
CA ASP A 70 -7.66 17.14 10.24
C ASP A 70 -7.46 17.49 8.76
N MET A 71 -6.24 17.35 8.23
CA MET A 71 -5.89 17.77 6.86
C MET A 71 -5.10 16.74 6.07
N SER A 72 -4.94 15.53 6.59
CA SER A 72 -4.19 14.47 5.90
C SER A 72 -4.69 13.07 6.26
N SER A 73 -4.49 12.14 5.35
CA SER A 73 -4.82 10.73 5.55
C SER A 73 -3.71 9.83 5.05
N LEU A 74 -3.47 8.75 5.77
CA LEU A 74 -2.64 7.65 5.33
C LEU A 74 -3.51 6.68 4.54
N ILE A 75 -3.31 6.63 3.24
CA ILE A 75 -4.11 5.85 2.30
C ILE A 75 -3.36 4.58 1.91
N TYR A 76 -4.06 3.46 2.01
CA TYR A 76 -3.61 2.14 1.63
C TYR A 76 -4.39 1.65 0.42
N VAL A 77 -3.70 1.47 -0.70
CA VAL A 77 -4.28 0.95 -1.95
C VAL A 77 -3.76 -0.46 -2.14
N TYR A 78 -4.65 -1.44 -2.24
CA TYR A 78 -4.26 -2.86 -2.20
C TYR A 78 -5.11 -3.75 -3.09
N ARG A 79 -4.60 -4.95 -3.34
CA ARG A 79 -5.30 -6.03 -4.03
C ARG A 79 -5.68 -7.12 -3.02
N PRO A 80 -6.98 -7.26 -2.68
CA PRO A 80 -7.45 -8.25 -1.71
C PRO A 80 -7.00 -9.66 -2.01
N SER A 81 -6.98 -10.07 -3.27
CA SER A 81 -6.55 -11.42 -3.66
C SER A 81 -5.08 -11.70 -3.32
N MET A 82 -4.21 -10.70 -3.40
CA MET A 82 -2.80 -10.83 -3.04
C MET A 82 -2.61 -10.75 -1.52
N LEU A 83 -3.31 -9.84 -0.86
CA LEU A 83 -3.28 -9.71 0.60
C LEU A 83 -3.82 -10.97 1.29
N PHE A 84 -4.90 -11.55 0.76
CA PHE A 84 -5.44 -12.82 1.27
C PHE A 84 -4.39 -13.94 1.23
N LYS A 85 -3.67 -14.07 0.11
CA LYS A 85 -2.58 -15.05 -0.01
C LYS A 85 -1.47 -14.79 1.00
N ALA A 86 -1.11 -13.52 1.22
CA ALA A 86 -0.07 -13.14 2.16
C ALA A 86 -0.45 -13.49 3.61
N VAL A 87 -1.63 -13.09 4.08
CA VAL A 87 -2.06 -13.35 5.47
C VAL A 87 -2.30 -14.84 5.74
N ASN A 88 -2.56 -15.65 4.71
CA ASN A 88 -2.68 -17.10 4.81
C ASN A 88 -1.36 -17.86 4.62
N ASN A 89 -0.25 -17.17 4.37
CA ASN A 89 1.09 -17.74 4.43
C ASN A 89 1.54 -17.86 5.89
N ASP A 90 2.01 -19.04 6.31
CA ASP A 90 2.36 -19.30 7.70
C ASP A 90 3.56 -18.49 8.19
N ASP A 91 4.56 -18.22 7.35
CA ASP A 91 5.70 -17.39 7.72
C ASP A 91 5.27 -15.92 7.98
N VAL A 92 4.37 -15.39 7.15
CA VAL A 92 3.75 -14.07 7.36
C VAL A 92 2.92 -14.07 8.63
N TRP A 93 2.09 -15.10 8.81
CA TRP A 93 1.20 -15.18 9.96
C TRP A 93 1.95 -15.30 11.29
N ASN A 94 3.04 -16.06 11.35
CA ASN A 94 3.89 -16.17 12.53
C ASN A 94 4.41 -14.81 13.00
N ILE A 95 4.72 -13.91 12.06
CA ILE A 95 5.10 -12.54 12.42
C ILE A 95 3.87 -11.77 12.89
N LEU A 96 2.78 -11.75 12.09
CA LEU A 96 1.59 -10.98 12.42
C LEU A 96 1.02 -11.38 13.78
N SER A 97 0.89 -12.68 14.08
CA SER A 97 0.37 -13.15 15.36
C SER A 97 1.20 -12.69 16.56
N SER A 98 2.53 -12.59 16.42
CA SER A 98 3.41 -12.03 17.46
C SER A 98 3.16 -10.54 17.74
N TYR A 99 2.51 -9.83 16.82
CA TYR A 99 2.10 -8.44 16.95
C TYR A 99 0.63 -8.25 17.35
N GLY A 100 -0.07 -9.34 17.71
CA GLY A 100 -1.44 -9.31 18.22
C GLY A 100 -2.51 -9.44 17.15
N TYR A 101 -2.16 -9.84 15.92
CA TYR A 101 -3.15 -10.21 14.93
C TYR A 101 -3.72 -11.60 15.26
N ILE A 102 -5.04 -11.71 15.42
CA ILE A 102 -5.69 -12.92 15.95
C ILE A 102 -6.51 -13.70 14.92
N GLU A 103 -6.80 -13.09 13.77
CA GLU A 103 -7.65 -13.69 12.74
C GLU A 103 -7.07 -13.48 11.35
N ARG A 104 -7.01 -14.57 10.55
CA ARG A 104 -6.49 -14.56 9.16
C ARG A 104 -7.52 -14.02 8.15
N SER A 105 -8.32 -13.01 8.51
CA SER A 105 -9.19 -12.30 7.59
C SER A 105 -8.60 -10.94 7.21
N ILE A 106 -8.82 -10.52 5.97
CA ILE A 106 -8.32 -9.23 5.47
C ILE A 106 -8.84 -8.09 6.35
N GLN A 107 -10.14 -8.12 6.66
CA GLN A 107 -10.78 -7.04 7.43
C GLN A 107 -10.24 -6.97 8.86
N ALA A 108 -10.11 -8.10 9.55
CA ALA A 108 -9.53 -8.15 10.89
C ALA A 108 -8.09 -7.66 10.89
N CYS A 109 -7.28 -8.11 9.93
CA CYS A 109 -5.89 -7.67 9.79
C CYS A 109 -5.79 -6.15 9.54
N ILE A 110 -6.61 -5.58 8.67
CA ILE A 110 -6.62 -4.13 8.40
C ILE A 110 -7.08 -3.35 9.65
N ASN A 111 -8.10 -3.84 10.37
CA ASN A 111 -8.56 -3.20 11.60
C ASN A 111 -7.47 -3.18 12.68
N THR A 112 -6.80 -4.32 12.92
CA THR A 112 -5.67 -4.39 13.85
C THR A 112 -4.54 -3.43 13.42
N LEU A 113 -4.22 -3.36 12.12
CA LEU A 113 -3.21 -2.43 11.62
C LEU A 113 -3.60 -0.97 11.89
N LYS A 114 -4.88 -0.59 11.69
CA LYS A 114 -5.41 0.74 12.01
C LYS A 114 -5.25 1.07 13.50
N GLU A 115 -5.62 0.15 14.39
CA GLU A 115 -5.46 0.32 15.84
C GLU A 115 -3.99 0.52 16.22
N ARG A 116 -3.09 -0.28 15.66
CA ARG A 116 -1.65 -0.16 15.93
C ARG A 116 -1.07 1.17 15.43
N LEU A 117 -1.51 1.66 14.27
CA LEU A 117 -1.12 2.97 13.75
C LEU A 117 -1.60 4.15 14.61
N MET A 118 -2.68 3.98 15.38
CA MET A 118 -3.23 5.00 16.27
C MET A 118 -2.63 4.94 17.68
N THR A 119 -2.33 3.74 18.18
CA THR A 119 -1.96 3.52 19.59
C THR A 119 -0.47 3.45 19.83
N GLN A 120 0.33 3.13 18.81
CA GLN A 120 1.76 2.94 19.00
C GLN A 120 2.56 4.22 18.69
N PRO A 121 3.60 4.51 19.48
CA PRO A 121 4.44 5.70 19.27
C PRO A 121 5.30 5.59 17.99
N CYS A 122 5.62 4.36 17.58
CA CYS A 122 6.41 4.09 16.39
C CYS A 122 5.54 3.49 15.29
N PHE A 123 5.92 3.77 14.05
CA PHE A 123 5.25 3.20 12.88
C PHE A 123 5.39 1.67 12.87
N PRO A 124 4.30 0.89 12.69
CA PRO A 124 4.33 -0.57 12.73
C PRO A 124 5.27 -1.15 11.68
N HIS A 125 6.31 -1.87 12.08
CA HIS A 125 7.31 -2.41 11.14
C HIS A 125 6.77 -3.58 10.31
N GLU A 126 5.82 -4.33 10.86
CA GLU A 126 5.12 -5.42 10.16
C GLU A 126 4.29 -4.94 8.96
N ILE A 127 4.08 -3.65 8.79
CA ILE A 127 3.39 -3.08 7.62
C ILE A 127 4.06 -3.47 6.29
N GLY A 128 5.35 -3.79 6.31
CA GLY A 128 6.06 -4.33 5.15
C GLY A 128 5.39 -5.59 4.58
N LEU A 129 4.80 -6.44 5.46
CA LEU A 129 4.04 -7.62 5.04
C LEU A 129 2.76 -7.23 4.29
N PHE A 130 2.09 -6.16 4.71
CA PHE A 130 0.91 -5.60 4.04
C PHE A 130 1.26 -4.91 2.71
N LEU A 131 2.51 -4.51 2.53
CA LEU A 131 3.01 -3.89 1.29
C LEU A 131 3.56 -4.93 0.30
N GLY A 132 3.59 -6.22 0.70
CA GLY A 132 4.09 -7.32 -0.12
C GLY A 132 5.61 -7.36 -0.23
N TYR A 133 6.31 -6.88 0.80
CA TYR A 133 7.77 -7.03 0.86
C TYR A 133 8.15 -8.47 1.23
N PRO A 134 9.32 -8.97 0.80
CA PRO A 134 9.78 -10.29 1.16
C PRO A 134 9.80 -10.50 2.67
N VAL A 135 9.30 -11.65 3.12
CA VAL A 135 9.15 -11.96 4.56
C VAL A 135 10.50 -11.90 5.27
N GLU A 136 11.55 -12.41 4.62
CA GLU A 136 12.91 -12.40 5.14
C GLU A 136 13.43 -10.97 5.34
N ASP A 137 13.17 -10.08 4.38
CA ASP A 137 13.58 -8.69 4.48
C ASP A 137 12.82 -7.96 5.61
N VAL A 138 11.52 -8.28 5.80
CA VAL A 138 10.74 -7.71 6.90
C VAL A 138 11.23 -8.24 8.26
N LYS A 139 11.52 -9.55 8.39
CA LYS A 139 12.11 -10.14 9.61
C LYS A 139 13.42 -9.45 9.98
N GLU A 140 14.32 -9.32 9.02
CA GLU A 140 15.62 -8.69 9.25
C GLU A 140 15.51 -7.19 9.54
N PHE A 141 14.58 -6.50 8.88
CA PHE A 141 14.29 -5.10 9.19
C PHE A 141 13.88 -4.92 10.65
N ILE A 142 12.99 -5.79 11.14
CA ILE A 142 12.52 -5.77 12.54
C ILE A 142 13.69 -6.07 13.48
N PHE A 143 14.44 -7.14 13.21
CA PHE A 143 15.57 -7.58 14.04
C PHE A 143 16.68 -6.51 14.11
N ASN A 144 17.07 -5.96 12.98
CA ASN A 144 18.14 -4.96 12.87
C ASN A 144 17.65 -3.52 13.13
N LYS A 145 16.38 -3.32 13.48
CA LYS A 145 15.77 -1.98 13.67
C LYS A 145 16.00 -1.07 12.45
N GLY A 146 15.92 -1.66 11.27
CA GLY A 146 16.12 -0.96 10.00
C GLY A 146 17.58 -0.63 9.65
N GLN A 147 18.57 -1.12 10.39
CA GLN A 147 19.99 -0.94 10.10
C GLN A 147 20.57 -2.13 9.33
N ASN A 148 21.80 -2.00 8.85
CA ASN A 148 22.59 -3.09 8.23
C ASN A 148 21.97 -3.70 6.96
N CYS A 149 21.13 -2.98 6.23
CA CYS A 149 20.61 -3.46 4.94
C CYS A 149 21.72 -3.45 3.85
N LYS A 150 21.64 -4.39 2.91
CA LYS A 150 22.56 -4.48 1.76
C LYS A 150 22.32 -3.33 0.79
N CYS A 151 21.06 -3.02 0.51
CA CYS A 151 20.68 -1.86 -0.30
C CYS A 151 19.30 -1.34 0.09
N CYS A 152 18.97 -0.12 -0.36
CA CYS A 152 17.70 0.54 -0.14
C CYS A 152 17.04 0.88 -1.48
N GLY A 153 15.74 0.60 -1.58
CA GLY A 153 14.88 0.98 -2.69
C GLY A 153 13.45 1.16 -2.21
N VAL A 154 12.51 0.44 -2.78
CA VAL A 154 11.11 0.42 -2.31
C VAL A 154 11.00 -0.11 -0.87
N TRP A 155 11.94 -0.98 -0.50
CA TRP A 155 12.17 -1.44 0.88
C TRP A 155 13.66 -1.57 1.17
N LYS A 156 14.03 -1.84 2.42
CA LYS A 156 15.40 -2.18 2.83
C LYS A 156 15.64 -3.65 2.62
N VAL A 157 16.63 -3.99 1.78
CA VAL A 157 16.94 -5.35 1.35
C VAL A 157 18.05 -5.95 2.22
N TYR A 158 17.81 -7.16 2.71
CA TYR A 158 18.76 -7.92 3.54
C TYR A 158 19.22 -9.22 2.89
N TYR A 159 18.38 -9.78 2.01
CA TYR A 159 18.66 -11.10 1.41
C TYR A 159 18.97 -11.02 -0.08
N ASN A 160 18.00 -11.10 -0.93
CA ASN A 160 18.17 -11.24 -2.37
C ASN A 160 18.26 -9.88 -3.06
N GLU A 161 19.45 -9.27 -3.02
CA GLU A 161 19.67 -7.94 -3.57
C GLU A 161 19.38 -7.88 -5.08
N GLN A 162 19.88 -8.87 -5.85
CA GLN A 162 19.69 -8.87 -7.31
C GLN A 162 18.22 -8.91 -7.72
N GLU A 163 17.43 -9.77 -7.08
CA GLU A 163 15.99 -9.89 -7.33
C GLU A 163 15.24 -8.61 -6.93
N SER A 164 15.60 -8.05 -5.78
CA SER A 164 15.01 -6.82 -5.27
C SER A 164 15.29 -5.64 -6.19
N VAL A 165 16.51 -5.47 -6.66
CA VAL A 165 16.88 -4.40 -7.61
C VAL A 165 16.13 -4.55 -8.94
N ARG A 166 15.99 -5.78 -9.48
CA ARG A 166 15.16 -6.04 -10.67
C ARG A 166 13.70 -5.66 -10.44
N THR A 167 13.18 -5.99 -9.26
CA THR A 167 11.80 -5.66 -8.88
C THR A 167 11.60 -4.15 -8.76
N PHE A 168 12.55 -3.42 -8.16
CA PHE A 168 12.51 -1.96 -8.09
C PHE A 168 12.52 -1.31 -9.47
N ALA A 169 13.38 -1.81 -10.38
CA ALA A 169 13.44 -1.33 -11.76
C ALA A 169 12.11 -1.56 -12.49
N ARG A 170 11.46 -2.72 -12.29
CA ARG A 170 10.15 -3.05 -12.85
C ARG A 170 9.06 -2.13 -12.32
N PHE A 171 9.05 -1.83 -11.01
CA PHE A 171 8.09 -0.91 -10.40
C PHE A 171 8.28 0.51 -10.93
N LYS A 172 9.53 0.98 -10.99
CA LYS A 172 9.87 2.30 -11.55
C LYS A 172 9.39 2.44 -13.00
N LYS A 173 9.71 1.46 -13.84
CA LYS A 173 9.25 1.45 -15.24
C LYS A 173 7.73 1.47 -15.36
N CYS A 174 7.03 0.73 -14.52
CA CYS A 174 5.57 0.73 -14.46
C CYS A 174 5.03 2.13 -14.12
N SER A 175 5.59 2.78 -13.10
CA SER A 175 5.19 4.13 -12.70
C SER A 175 5.41 5.17 -13.81
N GLU A 176 6.57 5.10 -14.51
CA GLU A 176 6.86 5.97 -15.65
C GLU A 176 5.85 5.81 -16.79
N VAL A 177 5.43 4.57 -17.07
CA VAL A 177 4.42 4.30 -18.11
C VAL A 177 3.05 4.83 -17.69
N TYR A 178 2.63 4.55 -16.45
CA TYR A 178 1.33 4.99 -15.95
C TYR A 178 1.20 6.51 -15.93
N GLN A 179 2.24 7.22 -15.48
CA GLN A 179 2.24 8.69 -15.47
C GLN A 179 2.11 9.26 -16.89
N LYS A 180 2.80 8.71 -17.89
CA LYS A 180 2.71 9.17 -19.28
C LYS A 180 1.34 8.91 -19.93
N VAL A 181 0.61 7.89 -19.46
CA VAL A 181 -0.67 7.48 -20.07
C VAL A 181 -1.87 8.13 -19.39
N PHE A 182 -1.78 8.42 -18.08
CA PHE A 182 -2.94 8.81 -17.28
C PHE A 182 -2.82 10.18 -16.60
N ILE A 183 -1.64 10.78 -16.61
CA ILE A 183 -1.37 12.15 -16.13
C ILE A 183 -0.79 12.99 -17.27
#